data_0b6786a330f0e11d589e4dd27dd00430
#
_entry.id   0b6786a330f0e11d589e4dd27dd00430
#
_cell.length_a   1.000
_cell.length_b   1.000
_cell.length_c   1.000
_cell.angle_alpha   90.00
_cell.angle_beta   90.00
_cell.angle_gamma   90.00
#
_symmetry.space_group_name_H-M   'P 1'
#
loop_
_entity.id
_entity.type
_entity.pdbx_description
1 polymer ?
#
loop_
_entity_poly.entity_id
_entity_poly.type
_entity_poly.pdbx_seq_one_letter_code
_entity_poly.pdbx_strand_id
1 'polypeptide(L)'
;DNFIESVSAERLGKVVAKKIERLEKSSGRFSAINTLDDVFKIAGQTGDFEIAETYGVDEAMAGVLDRTSQLAIAAGIDAIRDAGLPLVERFRETKTGRKLANGWALPESVGRETGVIFASAFPGVDRLIDEVSRSSRVEALREVMGELEASGDTQLATQLKERLKGTNLESDYSFSRKFLFRILSMGHTQMAQHLGALGPNTQLNAACASGSQAISIATDWINAGRCKRVLVISADDVTYRQNLEWIGSGF
;
A
#
# COMPACT_ATOMS: atom_id res chain seq x y z
N ASP A 1 -6.08 -13.23 -7.85
CA ASP A 1 -5.46 -13.43 -9.17
C ASP A 1 -4.84 -12.14 -9.67
N ASN A 2 -3.66 -12.23 -10.27
CA ASN A 2 -3.02 -11.11 -10.94
C ASN A 2 -3.21 -11.26 -12.44
N PHE A 3 -3.67 -10.20 -13.08
CA PHE A 3 -3.92 -10.19 -14.51
C PHE A 3 -2.99 -9.20 -15.19
N ILE A 4 -2.52 -9.54 -16.40
CA ILE A 4 -1.88 -8.57 -17.27
C ILE A 4 -2.97 -8.00 -18.18
N GLU A 5 -3.33 -6.76 -17.95
CA GLU A 5 -4.46 -6.12 -18.62
C GLU A 5 -4.08 -4.76 -19.20
N SER A 6 -4.91 -4.30 -20.14
CA SER A 6 -4.79 -2.96 -20.69
C SER A 6 -5.20 -1.91 -19.67
N VAL A 7 -4.35 -0.91 -19.48
CA VAL A 7 -4.69 0.27 -18.68
C VAL A 7 -5.61 1.18 -19.50
N SER A 8 -6.67 1.70 -18.88
CA SER A 8 -7.62 2.56 -19.58
C SER A 8 -6.98 3.85 -20.11
N ALA A 9 -7.45 4.33 -21.27
CA ALA A 9 -6.96 5.55 -21.90
C ALA A 9 -7.09 6.79 -20.98
N GLU A 10 -8.12 6.85 -20.15
CA GLU A 10 -8.28 7.92 -19.15
C GLU A 10 -7.11 7.95 -18.16
N ARG A 11 -6.74 6.80 -17.60
CA ARG A 11 -5.62 6.69 -16.66
C ARG A 11 -4.29 6.99 -17.31
N LEU A 12 -4.06 6.47 -18.53
CA LEU A 12 -2.86 6.79 -19.32
C LEU A 12 -2.78 8.27 -19.67
N GLY A 13 -3.90 8.92 -19.95
CA GLY A 13 -3.96 10.37 -20.16
C GLY A 13 -3.46 11.18 -18.96
N LYS A 14 -3.70 10.72 -17.73
CA LYS A 14 -3.16 11.33 -16.51
C LYS A 14 -1.64 11.19 -16.41
N VAL A 15 -1.07 10.08 -16.87
CA VAL A 15 0.39 9.88 -16.96
C VAL A 15 0.99 10.87 -17.96
N VAL A 16 0.42 10.98 -19.15
CA VAL A 16 0.87 11.95 -20.18
C VAL A 16 0.79 13.39 -19.66
N ALA A 17 -0.26 13.73 -18.92
CA ALA A 17 -0.43 15.06 -18.33
C ALA A 17 0.67 15.44 -17.31
N LYS A 18 1.42 14.51 -16.80
CA LYS A 18 2.59 14.76 -15.91
C LYS A 18 3.80 15.33 -16.66
N LYS A 19 3.80 15.33 -18.00
CA LYS A 19 4.89 15.84 -18.85
C LYS A 19 6.25 15.26 -18.49
N ILE A 20 6.31 13.94 -18.38
CA ILE A 20 7.50 13.22 -17.98
C ILE A 20 8.46 13.10 -19.16
N GLU A 21 9.73 13.18 -18.87
CA GLU A 21 10.79 12.86 -19.82
C GLU A 21 11.33 11.45 -19.55
N ARG A 22 11.39 10.64 -20.60
CA ARG A 22 11.94 9.29 -20.53
C ARG A 22 13.35 9.27 -21.13
N LEU A 23 14.28 8.63 -20.42
CA LEU A 23 15.62 8.38 -20.94
C LEU A 23 15.60 7.21 -21.96
N GLU A 24 15.93 7.48 -23.19
CA GLU A 24 16.14 6.45 -24.20
C GLU A 24 17.46 5.76 -23.96
N LYS A 25 17.42 4.50 -23.53
CA LYS A 25 18.63 3.72 -23.21
C LYS A 25 19.58 3.55 -24.41
N SER A 26 19.05 3.52 -25.63
CA SER A 26 19.83 3.36 -26.85
C SER A 26 20.63 4.60 -27.28
N SER A 27 20.08 5.78 -27.01
CA SER A 27 20.64 7.07 -27.44
C SER A 27 21.20 7.91 -26.31
N GLY A 28 20.86 7.60 -25.05
CA GLY A 28 21.18 8.42 -23.90
C GLY A 28 20.48 9.79 -23.89
N ARG A 29 19.46 9.97 -24.73
CA ARG A 29 18.70 11.21 -24.84
C ARG A 29 17.40 11.12 -24.08
N PHE A 30 16.95 12.27 -23.57
CA PHE A 30 15.61 12.39 -22.99
C PHE A 30 14.59 12.67 -24.10
N SER A 31 13.49 11.92 -24.10
CA SER A 31 12.32 12.13 -24.94
C SER A 31 11.10 12.41 -24.08
N ALA A 32 10.34 13.44 -24.42
CA ALA A 32 9.12 13.78 -23.71
C ALA A 32 8.01 12.77 -24.01
N ILE A 33 7.26 12.38 -22.98
CA ILE A 33 6.03 11.60 -23.13
C ILE A 33 4.89 12.58 -23.42
N ASN A 34 4.43 12.63 -24.67
CA ASN A 34 3.43 13.58 -25.13
C ASN A 34 2.10 12.93 -25.54
N THR A 35 2.11 11.65 -25.87
CA THR A 35 0.96 10.92 -26.39
C THR A 35 0.74 9.62 -25.67
N LEU A 36 -0.44 9.01 -25.85
CA LEU A 36 -0.75 7.69 -25.34
C LEU A 36 0.13 6.57 -25.95
N ASP A 37 0.76 6.84 -27.08
CA ASP A 37 1.65 5.86 -27.73
C ASP A 37 3.04 5.80 -27.08
N ASP A 38 3.38 6.83 -26.31
CA ASP A 38 4.66 6.91 -25.59
C ASP A 38 4.66 6.20 -24.23
N VAL A 39 3.49 5.75 -23.74
CA VAL A 39 3.35 5.10 -22.44
C VAL A 39 3.09 3.60 -22.56
N PHE A 40 3.45 2.85 -21.52
CA PHE A 40 3.11 1.43 -21.43
C PHE A 40 1.59 1.27 -21.27
N LYS A 41 0.98 0.47 -22.16
CA LYS A 41 -0.46 0.27 -22.23
C LYS A 41 -0.97 -0.92 -21.44
N ILE A 42 -0.06 -1.80 -21.02
CA ILE A 42 -0.37 -3.03 -20.25
C ILE A 42 0.37 -3.04 -18.95
N ALA A 43 -0.26 -3.51 -17.91
CA ALA A 43 0.34 -3.66 -16.60
C ALA A 43 -0.26 -4.84 -15.84
N GLY A 44 0.50 -5.37 -14.89
CA GLY A 44 -0.04 -6.28 -13.89
C GLY A 44 -1.06 -5.54 -13.02
N GLN A 45 -2.25 -6.08 -12.93
CA GLN A 45 -3.31 -5.55 -12.06
C GLN A 45 -3.76 -6.62 -11.09
N THR A 46 -4.07 -6.24 -9.87
CA THR A 46 -4.66 -7.14 -8.89
C THR A 46 -6.18 -7.04 -8.98
N GLY A 47 -6.86 -8.19 -8.96
CA GLY A 47 -8.30 -8.23 -8.78
C GLY A 47 -8.73 -7.63 -7.43
N ASP A 48 -10.02 -7.39 -7.29
CA ASP A 48 -10.60 -7.02 -6.00
C ASP A 48 -10.57 -8.21 -5.06
N PHE A 49 -10.18 -7.98 -3.83
CA PHE A 49 -10.27 -8.95 -2.74
C PHE A 49 -10.45 -8.23 -1.40
N GLU A 50 -11.22 -8.86 -0.53
CA GLU A 50 -11.47 -8.36 0.81
C GLU A 50 -10.59 -9.13 1.81
N ILE A 51 -9.52 -8.48 2.26
CA ILE A 51 -8.51 -9.12 3.11
C ILE A 51 -9.09 -9.58 4.46
N ALA A 52 -10.09 -8.87 4.98
CA ALA A 52 -10.75 -9.24 6.22
C ALA A 52 -11.54 -10.53 6.06
N GLU A 53 -12.36 -10.64 5.03
CA GLU A 53 -13.22 -11.79 4.79
C GLU A 53 -12.41 -13.01 4.31
N THR A 54 -11.52 -12.82 3.35
CA THR A 54 -10.79 -13.92 2.69
C THR A 54 -9.65 -14.48 3.56
N TYR A 55 -8.96 -13.60 4.30
CA TYR A 55 -7.74 -13.95 5.03
C TYR A 55 -7.89 -13.80 6.55
N GLY A 56 -9.07 -13.43 7.04
CA GLY A 56 -9.36 -13.32 8.47
C GLY A 56 -8.59 -12.19 9.16
N VAL A 57 -8.24 -11.13 8.43
CA VAL A 57 -7.60 -9.95 9.01
C VAL A 57 -8.67 -9.11 9.71
N ASP A 58 -8.37 -8.63 10.92
CA ASP A 58 -9.29 -7.74 11.65
C ASP A 58 -9.67 -6.51 10.80
N GLU A 59 -10.95 -6.18 10.72
CA GLU A 59 -11.46 -5.07 9.88
C GLU A 59 -10.80 -3.73 10.19
N ALA A 60 -10.51 -3.46 11.48
CA ALA A 60 -9.84 -2.23 11.88
C ALA A 60 -8.40 -2.20 11.37
N MET A 61 -7.72 -3.35 11.34
CA MET A 61 -6.40 -3.50 10.74
C MET A 61 -6.47 -3.38 9.22
N ALA A 62 -7.39 -4.09 8.57
CA ALA A 62 -7.59 -4.02 7.12
C ALA A 62 -7.79 -2.57 6.63
N GLY A 63 -8.59 -1.78 7.35
CA GLY A 63 -8.84 -0.36 7.05
C GLY A 63 -7.64 0.57 7.26
N VAL A 64 -6.60 0.13 7.96
CA VAL A 64 -5.37 0.91 8.18
C VAL A 64 -4.28 0.56 7.16
N LEU A 65 -4.24 -0.69 6.70
CA LEU A 65 -3.22 -1.15 5.75
C LEU A 65 -3.32 -0.42 4.40
N ASP A 66 -2.17 -0.10 3.83
CA ASP A 66 -2.06 0.26 2.42
C ASP A 66 -2.25 -0.97 1.51
N ARG A 67 -2.46 -0.76 0.23
CA ARG A 67 -2.73 -1.86 -0.72
C ARG A 67 -1.57 -2.86 -0.79
N THR A 68 -0.35 -2.38 -0.82
CA THR A 68 0.85 -3.22 -0.87
C THR A 68 0.95 -4.13 0.35
N SER A 69 0.67 -3.61 1.55
CA SER A 69 0.64 -4.41 2.78
C SER A 69 -0.51 -5.43 2.80
N GLN A 70 -1.67 -5.10 2.23
CA GLN A 70 -2.78 -6.06 2.07
C GLN A 70 -2.38 -7.22 1.16
N LEU A 71 -1.77 -6.93 0.01
CA LEU A 71 -1.25 -7.93 -0.91
C LEU A 71 -0.19 -8.81 -0.26
N ALA A 72 0.72 -8.19 0.50
CA ALA A 72 1.77 -8.91 1.21
C ALA A 72 1.20 -9.90 2.25
N ILE A 73 0.21 -9.50 3.02
CA ILE A 73 -0.44 -10.38 4.01
C ILE A 73 -1.15 -11.54 3.30
N ALA A 74 -1.90 -11.25 2.24
CA ALA A 74 -2.59 -12.27 1.46
C ALA A 74 -1.61 -13.30 0.89
N ALA A 75 -0.59 -12.83 0.17
CA ALA A 75 0.44 -13.68 -0.42
C ALA A 75 1.22 -14.48 0.64
N GLY A 76 1.51 -13.86 1.79
CA GLY A 76 2.19 -14.52 2.89
C GLY A 76 1.37 -15.64 3.53
N ILE A 77 0.07 -15.45 3.71
CA ILE A 77 -0.83 -16.49 4.23
C ILE A 77 -0.94 -17.64 3.22
N ASP A 78 -1.06 -17.34 1.93
CA ASP A 78 -1.13 -18.35 0.88
C ASP A 78 0.18 -19.13 0.77
N ALA A 79 1.33 -18.48 0.88
CA ALA A 79 2.62 -19.15 0.92
C ALA A 79 2.77 -20.12 2.12
N ILE A 80 2.26 -19.75 3.29
CA ILE A 80 2.25 -20.61 4.47
C ILE A 80 1.37 -21.83 4.24
N ARG A 81 0.19 -21.64 3.64
CA ARG A 81 -0.73 -22.73 3.30
C ARG A 81 -0.11 -23.68 2.27
N ASP A 82 0.48 -23.13 1.22
CA ASP A 82 1.14 -23.89 0.15
C ASP A 82 2.34 -24.69 0.68
N ALA A 83 3.10 -24.12 1.60
CA ALA A 83 4.20 -24.81 2.29
C ALA A 83 3.75 -25.90 3.29
N GLY A 84 2.45 -26.11 3.46
CA GLY A 84 1.91 -27.08 4.41
C GLY A 84 2.17 -26.74 5.88
N LEU A 85 2.49 -25.48 6.18
CA LEU A 85 2.67 -25.05 7.56
C LEU A 85 1.30 -24.88 8.25
N PRO A 86 1.19 -25.35 9.51
CA PRO A 86 -0.09 -25.26 10.20
C PRO A 86 -0.46 -23.82 10.50
N LEU A 87 -1.72 -23.47 10.23
CA LEU A 87 -2.35 -22.23 10.69
C LEU A 87 -3.44 -22.61 11.70
N VAL A 88 -3.44 -21.92 12.83
CA VAL A 88 -4.44 -22.08 13.89
C VAL A 88 -5.30 -20.81 13.95
N GLU A 89 -6.59 -21.00 14.13
CA GLU A 89 -7.51 -19.90 14.29
C GLU A 89 -7.26 -19.17 15.60
N ARG A 90 -7.18 -17.86 15.56
CA ARG A 90 -7.05 -16.98 16.73
C ARG A 90 -8.39 -16.44 17.13
N PHE A 91 -8.58 -16.27 18.43
CA PHE A 91 -9.77 -15.67 19.00
C PHE A 91 -9.38 -14.47 19.85
N ARG A 92 -10.15 -13.40 19.71
CA ARG A 92 -10.11 -12.24 20.58
C ARG A 92 -11.27 -12.33 21.56
N GLU A 93 -10.98 -12.18 22.83
CA GLU A 93 -12.01 -12.07 23.84
C GLU A 93 -12.52 -10.62 23.94
N THR A 94 -13.83 -10.46 23.87
CA THR A 94 -14.48 -9.15 24.06
C THR A 94 -14.54 -8.81 25.55
N LYS A 95 -14.81 -7.53 25.87
CA LYS A 95 -15.03 -7.08 27.26
C LYS A 95 -16.16 -7.83 27.97
N THR A 96 -17.04 -8.48 27.22
CA THR A 96 -18.17 -9.27 27.72
C THR A 96 -17.86 -10.78 27.79
N GLY A 97 -16.59 -11.19 27.58
CA GLY A 97 -16.17 -12.59 27.63
C GLY A 97 -16.49 -13.40 26.38
N ARG A 98 -17.04 -12.80 25.33
CA ARG A 98 -17.32 -13.50 24.06
C ARG A 98 -16.05 -13.63 23.23
N LYS A 99 -15.76 -14.83 22.75
CA LYS A 99 -14.67 -15.09 21.80
C LYS A 99 -15.14 -14.81 20.37
N LEU A 100 -14.40 -13.95 19.68
CA LEU A 100 -14.60 -13.64 18.26
C LEU A 100 -13.38 -14.11 17.49
N ALA A 101 -13.58 -14.73 16.33
CA ALA A 101 -12.50 -15.09 15.43
C ALA A 101 -11.68 -13.83 15.09
N ASN A 102 -10.36 -13.96 15.11
CA ASN A 102 -9.41 -12.85 14.92
C ASN A 102 -8.25 -13.26 13.98
N GLY A 103 -8.59 -14.01 12.93
CA GLY A 103 -7.66 -14.44 11.91
C GLY A 103 -6.91 -15.72 12.22
N TRP A 104 -5.84 -15.92 11.50
CA TRP A 104 -5.02 -17.13 11.52
C TRP A 104 -3.62 -16.82 12.01
N ALA A 105 -3.01 -17.75 12.73
CA ALA A 105 -1.63 -17.62 13.17
C ALA A 105 -0.89 -18.96 13.13
N LEU A 106 0.43 -18.87 13.14
CA LEU A 106 1.30 -20.02 13.36
C LEU A 106 1.15 -20.52 14.81
N PRO A 107 1.20 -21.85 15.05
CA PRO A 107 1.40 -22.36 16.39
C PRO A 107 2.65 -21.73 17.04
N GLU A 108 2.63 -21.50 18.35
CA GLU A 108 3.71 -20.80 19.03
C GLU A 108 5.09 -21.43 18.78
N SER A 109 5.20 -22.76 18.79
CA SER A 109 6.44 -23.47 18.52
C SER A 109 6.99 -23.23 17.10
N VAL A 110 6.12 -23.04 16.13
CA VAL A 110 6.46 -22.71 14.74
C VAL A 110 6.81 -21.22 14.63
N GLY A 111 6.00 -20.36 15.24
CA GLY A 111 6.18 -18.92 15.22
C GLY A 111 7.49 -18.45 15.84
N ARG A 112 7.95 -19.07 16.94
CA ARG A 112 9.25 -18.77 17.58
C ARG A 112 10.45 -18.95 16.65
N GLU A 113 10.35 -19.85 15.69
CA GLU A 113 11.41 -20.19 14.75
C GLU A 113 11.17 -19.68 13.33
N THR A 114 10.21 -18.76 13.18
CA THR A 114 9.84 -18.17 11.89
C THR A 114 10.20 -16.69 11.85
N GLY A 115 11.07 -16.32 10.91
CA GLY A 115 11.38 -14.94 10.57
C GLY A 115 10.45 -14.40 9.48
N VAL A 116 10.39 -13.08 9.33
CA VAL A 116 9.62 -12.39 8.27
C VAL A 116 10.49 -11.33 7.61
N ILE A 117 10.55 -11.36 6.28
CA ILE A 117 11.16 -10.29 5.48
C ILE A 117 10.11 -9.79 4.50
N PHE A 118 9.83 -8.50 4.56
CA PHE A 118 8.99 -7.82 3.59
C PHE A 118 9.84 -6.97 2.65
N ALA A 119 9.84 -7.34 1.37
CA ALA A 119 10.58 -6.66 0.31
C ALA A 119 9.60 -5.84 -0.54
N SER A 120 9.71 -4.51 -0.48
CA SER A 120 8.84 -3.59 -1.22
C SER A 120 9.59 -2.32 -1.55
N ALA A 121 9.45 -1.84 -2.78
CA ALA A 121 10.03 -0.59 -3.22
C ALA A 121 9.17 0.62 -2.85
N PHE A 122 7.85 0.45 -2.77
CA PHE A 122 6.88 1.54 -2.63
C PHE A 122 5.83 1.30 -1.52
N PRO A 123 6.22 0.86 -0.31
CA PRO A 123 5.25 0.61 0.76
C PRO A 123 4.60 1.92 1.21
N GLY A 124 3.27 1.93 1.30
CA GLY A 124 2.49 3.07 1.81
C GLY A 124 2.39 4.29 0.90
N VAL A 125 2.97 4.24 -0.31
CA VAL A 125 3.01 5.41 -1.22
C VAL A 125 1.62 5.81 -1.68
N ASP A 126 0.72 4.87 -1.93
CA ASP A 126 -0.69 5.15 -2.27
C ASP A 126 -1.37 6.01 -1.20
N ARG A 127 -1.15 5.69 0.08
CA ARG A 127 -1.71 6.44 1.21
C ARG A 127 -1.05 7.79 1.42
N LEU A 128 0.25 7.87 1.18
CA LEU A 128 0.97 9.13 1.22
C LEU A 128 0.46 10.09 0.16
N ILE A 129 0.33 9.63 -1.08
CA ILE A 129 -0.19 10.43 -2.19
C ILE A 129 -1.62 10.88 -1.91
N ASP A 130 -2.49 9.98 -1.46
CA ASP A 130 -3.89 10.30 -1.12
C ASP A 130 -3.95 11.38 -0.03
N GLU A 131 -3.16 11.26 1.04
CA GLU A 131 -3.19 12.19 2.18
C GLU A 131 -2.63 13.56 1.79
N VAL A 132 -1.47 13.59 1.13
CA VAL A 132 -0.85 14.86 0.67
C VAL A 132 -1.76 15.55 -0.34
N SER A 133 -2.32 14.82 -1.31
CA SER A 133 -3.23 15.40 -2.29
C SER A 133 -4.49 15.96 -1.64
N ARG A 134 -5.03 15.28 -0.64
CA ARG A 134 -6.19 15.75 0.12
C ARG A 134 -5.88 16.99 0.93
N SER A 135 -4.77 16.99 1.67
CA SER A 135 -4.31 18.13 2.46
C SER A 135 -4.12 19.37 1.58
N SER A 136 -3.36 19.24 0.49
CA SER A 136 -3.08 20.36 -0.41
C SER A 136 -4.34 20.93 -1.06
N ARG A 137 -5.32 20.08 -1.42
CA ARG A 137 -6.60 20.56 -1.96
C ARG A 137 -7.40 21.34 -0.93
N VAL A 138 -7.44 20.87 0.32
CA VAL A 138 -8.15 21.56 1.40
C VAL A 138 -7.48 22.89 1.72
N GLU A 139 -6.14 22.94 1.74
CA GLU A 139 -5.40 24.20 1.92
C GLU A 139 -5.70 25.21 0.81
N ALA A 140 -5.62 24.80 -0.45
CA ALA A 140 -5.94 25.65 -1.57
C ALA A 140 -7.39 26.16 -1.53
N LEU A 141 -8.34 25.32 -1.13
CA LEU A 141 -9.73 25.73 -0.97
C LEU A 141 -9.92 26.73 0.18
N ARG A 142 -9.22 26.55 1.31
CA ARG A 142 -9.25 27.48 2.44
C ARG A 142 -8.69 28.85 2.03
N GLU A 143 -7.60 28.86 1.26
CA GLU A 143 -7.00 30.09 0.73
C GLU A 143 -8.00 30.83 -0.17
N VAL A 144 -8.57 30.18 -1.18
CA VAL A 144 -9.59 30.76 -2.06
C VAL A 144 -10.81 31.25 -1.27
N MET A 145 -11.27 30.47 -0.29
CA MET A 145 -12.39 30.88 0.56
C MET A 145 -12.07 32.13 1.37
N GLY A 146 -10.84 32.19 1.95
CA GLY A 146 -10.38 33.38 2.68
C GLY A 146 -10.31 34.62 1.80
N GLU A 147 -9.84 34.52 0.57
CA GLU A 147 -9.81 35.59 -0.39
C GLU A 147 -11.22 36.09 -0.76
N LEU A 148 -12.17 35.17 -1.00
CA LEU A 148 -13.55 35.50 -1.28
C LEU A 148 -14.23 36.21 -0.10
N GLU A 149 -14.01 35.75 1.11
CA GLU A 149 -14.53 36.39 2.32
C GLU A 149 -13.93 37.78 2.53
N ALA A 150 -12.64 37.94 2.29
CA ALA A 150 -11.94 39.24 2.39
C ALA A 150 -12.38 40.25 1.31
N SER A 151 -12.73 39.77 0.12
CA SER A 151 -13.25 40.62 -0.96
C SER A 151 -14.73 41.05 -0.78
N GLY A 152 -15.41 40.48 0.22
CA GLY A 152 -16.82 40.71 0.49
C GLY A 152 -17.78 39.93 -0.41
N ASP A 153 -17.29 39.01 -1.24
CA ASP A 153 -18.13 38.15 -2.10
C ASP A 153 -18.71 36.97 -1.34
N THR A 154 -19.59 37.31 -0.38
CA THR A 154 -20.24 36.30 0.49
C THR A 154 -21.15 35.35 -0.27
N GLN A 155 -21.68 35.77 -1.41
CA GLN A 155 -22.57 34.95 -2.23
C GLN A 155 -21.78 33.82 -2.89
N LEU A 156 -20.65 34.12 -3.50
CA LEU A 156 -19.79 33.12 -4.15
C LEU A 156 -19.17 32.17 -3.13
N ALA A 157 -18.73 32.72 -1.98
CA ALA A 157 -18.23 31.90 -0.87
C ALA A 157 -19.29 30.89 -0.37
N THR A 158 -20.54 31.31 -0.24
CA THR A 158 -21.66 30.44 0.19
C THR A 158 -21.96 29.39 -0.88
N GLN A 159 -22.00 29.76 -2.16
CA GLN A 159 -22.20 28.78 -3.25
C GLN A 159 -21.08 27.74 -3.31
N LEU A 160 -19.84 28.13 -3.10
CA LEU A 160 -18.70 27.22 -3.07
C LEU A 160 -18.81 26.25 -1.88
N LYS A 161 -19.14 26.74 -0.68
CA LYS A 161 -19.40 25.92 0.50
C LYS A 161 -20.49 24.86 0.25
N GLU A 162 -21.60 25.26 -0.33
CA GLU A 162 -22.70 24.32 -0.63
C GLU A 162 -22.29 23.25 -1.68
N ARG A 163 -21.51 23.64 -2.71
CA ARG A 163 -20.99 22.68 -3.71
C ARG A 163 -20.00 21.69 -3.14
N LEU A 164 -19.25 22.08 -2.12
CA LEU A 164 -18.26 21.24 -1.45
C LEU A 164 -18.87 20.32 -0.39
N LYS A 165 -20.11 20.60 0.02
CA LYS A 165 -20.84 19.80 1.01
C LYS A 165 -20.99 18.36 0.53
N GLY A 166 -20.62 17.38 1.37
CA GLY A 166 -20.64 15.97 1.01
C GLY A 166 -19.48 15.52 0.12
N THR A 167 -18.53 16.40 -0.22
CA THR A 167 -17.30 16.01 -0.88
C THR A 167 -16.21 15.71 0.15
N ASN A 168 -15.21 14.89 -0.22
CA ASN A 168 -14.02 14.66 0.61
C ASN A 168 -13.14 15.92 0.80
N LEU A 169 -13.64 17.09 0.36
CA LEU A 169 -12.99 18.40 0.40
C LEU A 169 -13.67 19.35 1.41
N GLU A 170 -14.56 18.83 2.26
CA GLU A 170 -15.14 19.61 3.34
C GLU A 170 -14.07 20.23 4.23
N SER A 171 -14.38 21.40 4.77
CA SER A 171 -13.47 22.24 5.56
C SER A 171 -12.92 21.57 6.84
N ASP A 172 -13.44 20.41 7.21
CA ASP A 172 -13.10 19.67 8.41
C ASP A 172 -12.00 18.61 8.18
N TYR A 173 -11.06 18.88 7.27
CA TYR A 173 -9.89 18.02 7.18
C TYR A 173 -9.20 17.94 8.53
N SER A 174 -9.15 16.74 9.08
CA SER A 174 -8.36 16.41 10.25
C SER A 174 -7.32 15.34 9.89
N PHE A 175 -6.09 15.58 10.26
CA PHE A 175 -5.02 14.61 10.09
C PHE A 175 -5.25 13.40 11.01
N SER A 176 -5.30 12.22 10.42
CA SER A 176 -5.48 10.98 11.19
C SER A 176 -4.14 10.43 11.66
N ARG A 177 -3.98 10.20 12.98
CA ARG A 177 -2.82 9.49 13.53
C ARG A 177 -2.57 8.12 12.90
N LYS A 178 -3.59 7.48 12.36
CA LYS A 178 -3.48 6.21 11.63
C LYS A 178 -2.63 6.33 10.36
N PHE A 179 -2.44 7.54 9.86
CA PHE A 179 -1.56 7.80 8.72
C PHE A 179 -0.13 7.30 8.96
N LEU A 180 0.42 7.44 10.15
CA LEU A 180 1.76 6.95 10.48
C LEU A 180 1.90 5.43 10.25
N PHE A 181 0.86 4.65 10.57
CA PHE A 181 0.86 3.20 10.34
C PHE A 181 0.74 2.81 8.86
N ARG A 182 0.34 3.74 8.01
CA ARG A 182 0.19 3.53 6.57
C ARG A 182 1.45 3.83 5.78
N ILE A 183 2.23 4.83 6.22
CA ILE A 183 3.44 5.29 5.51
C ILE A 183 4.73 4.74 6.09
N LEU A 184 4.72 4.36 7.37
CA LEU A 184 5.88 3.71 7.96
C LEU A 184 6.05 2.33 7.35
N SER A 185 7.27 2.02 6.96
CA SER A 185 7.66 0.72 6.42
C SER A 185 7.53 -0.40 7.48
N MET A 186 6.30 -0.70 7.90
CA MET A 186 5.99 -1.63 8.99
C MET A 186 5.34 -2.94 8.51
N GLY A 187 5.26 -3.18 7.20
CA GLY A 187 4.60 -4.36 6.66
C GLY A 187 5.15 -5.67 7.23
N HIS A 188 6.47 -5.78 7.45
CA HIS A 188 7.11 -6.92 8.10
C HIS A 188 6.62 -7.12 9.54
N THR A 189 6.54 -6.05 10.33
CA THR A 189 6.09 -6.10 11.73
C THR A 189 4.60 -6.43 11.83
N GLN A 190 3.79 -5.83 10.97
CA GLN A 190 2.34 -6.09 10.90
C GLN A 190 2.08 -7.56 10.52
N MET A 191 2.81 -8.08 9.55
CA MET A 191 2.73 -9.50 9.16
C MET A 191 3.21 -10.42 10.28
N ALA A 192 4.35 -10.13 10.91
CA ALA A 192 4.86 -10.89 12.03
C ALA A 192 3.86 -10.92 13.19
N GLN A 193 3.25 -9.78 13.54
CA GLN A 193 2.22 -9.69 14.56
C GLN A 193 0.96 -10.48 14.18
N HIS A 194 0.50 -10.36 12.93
CA HIS A 194 -0.68 -11.06 12.45
C HIS A 194 -0.49 -12.57 12.52
N LEU A 195 0.66 -13.08 12.09
CA LEU A 195 0.99 -14.51 12.09
C LEU A 195 1.46 -15.05 13.44
N GLY A 196 1.81 -14.20 14.39
CA GLY A 196 2.50 -14.66 15.62
C GLY A 196 3.92 -15.15 15.36
N ALA A 197 4.60 -14.63 14.33
CA ALA A 197 6.01 -14.91 14.06
C ALA A 197 6.89 -14.12 15.05
N LEU A 198 7.76 -14.83 15.77
CA LEU A 198 8.60 -14.29 16.85
C LEU A 198 10.09 -14.29 16.49
N GLY A 199 10.45 -14.82 15.32
CA GLY A 199 11.81 -14.77 14.81
C GLY A 199 12.20 -13.35 14.31
N PRO A 200 13.40 -13.20 13.75
CA PRO A 200 13.87 -11.93 13.23
C PRO A 200 12.92 -11.42 12.12
N ASN A 201 12.69 -10.11 12.09
CA ASN A 201 11.90 -9.51 11.03
C ASN A 201 12.52 -8.20 10.56
N THR A 202 12.35 -7.90 9.28
CA THR A 202 12.86 -6.67 8.66
C THR A 202 12.07 -6.32 7.41
N GLN A 203 12.17 -5.05 7.02
CA GLN A 203 11.76 -4.60 5.69
C GLN A 203 13.01 -4.24 4.87
N LEU A 204 12.96 -4.54 3.58
CA LEU A 204 14.03 -4.32 2.64
C LEU A 204 13.52 -3.56 1.42
N ASN A 205 14.28 -2.56 1.01
CA ASN A 205 14.10 -1.88 -0.25
C ASN A 205 15.44 -1.82 -1.01
N ALA A 206 15.50 -2.49 -2.13
CA ALA A 206 16.59 -2.46 -3.10
C ALA A 206 16.02 -2.33 -4.52
N ALA A 207 14.96 -1.56 -4.67
CA ALA A 207 14.20 -1.42 -5.91
C ALA A 207 13.83 -2.80 -6.50
N CYS A 208 14.08 -3.02 -7.80
CA CYS A 208 13.77 -4.29 -8.48
C CYS A 208 14.52 -5.52 -7.90
N ALA A 209 15.60 -5.32 -7.16
CA ALA A 209 16.37 -6.38 -6.54
C ALA A 209 15.90 -6.76 -5.14
N SER A 210 14.86 -6.11 -4.61
CA SER A 210 14.39 -6.31 -3.23
C SER A 210 14.08 -7.77 -2.90
N GLY A 211 13.37 -8.47 -3.78
CA GLY A 211 13.02 -9.88 -3.58
C GLY A 211 14.24 -10.79 -3.51
N SER A 212 15.20 -10.62 -4.42
CA SER A 212 16.43 -11.43 -4.45
C SER A 212 17.31 -11.19 -3.23
N GLN A 213 17.45 -9.93 -2.80
CA GLN A 213 18.18 -9.61 -1.57
C GLN A 213 17.49 -10.15 -0.31
N ALA A 214 16.16 -10.13 -0.28
CA ALA A 214 15.40 -10.71 0.83
C ALA A 214 15.66 -12.22 0.97
N ILE A 215 15.73 -12.96 -0.14
CA ILE A 215 16.09 -14.38 -0.14
C ILE A 215 17.52 -14.59 0.38
N SER A 216 18.47 -13.78 -0.02
CA SER A 216 19.86 -13.85 0.48
C SER A 216 19.90 -13.64 2.00
N ILE A 217 19.27 -12.60 2.52
CA ILE A 217 19.20 -12.32 3.96
C ILE A 217 18.49 -13.46 4.71
N ALA A 218 17.43 -14.02 4.16
CA ALA A 218 16.73 -15.17 4.74
C ALA A 218 17.65 -16.37 4.86
N THR A 219 18.46 -16.64 3.83
CA THR A 219 19.47 -17.72 3.84
C THR A 219 20.51 -17.48 4.92
N ASP A 220 21.00 -16.26 5.05
CA ASP A 220 21.97 -15.90 6.09
C ASP A 220 21.40 -16.08 7.51
N TRP A 221 20.13 -15.72 7.74
CA TRP A 221 19.49 -15.91 9.03
C TRP A 221 19.34 -17.38 9.41
N ILE A 222 18.97 -18.22 8.44
CA ILE A 222 18.86 -19.67 8.66
C ILE A 222 20.22 -20.28 8.93
N ASN A 223 21.24 -19.96 8.12
CA ASN A 223 22.60 -20.47 8.26
C ASN A 223 23.25 -20.04 9.58
N ALA A 224 22.96 -18.83 10.04
CA ALA A 224 23.42 -18.31 11.33
C ALA A 224 22.62 -18.86 12.53
N GLY A 225 21.62 -19.72 12.31
CA GLY A 225 20.79 -20.32 13.35
C GLY A 225 19.85 -19.35 14.06
N ARG A 226 19.56 -18.17 13.43
CA ARG A 226 18.67 -17.16 14.02
C ARG A 226 17.20 -17.56 13.96
N CYS A 227 16.85 -18.39 13.01
CA CYS A 227 15.53 -19.00 12.84
C CYS A 227 15.63 -20.25 11.96
N LYS A 228 14.60 -21.08 11.94
CA LYS A 228 14.59 -22.31 11.09
C LYS A 228 13.92 -22.07 9.75
N ARG A 229 13.10 -21.04 9.65
CA ARG A 229 12.38 -20.67 8.42
C ARG A 229 12.19 -19.17 8.34
N VAL A 230 12.06 -18.66 7.14
CA VAL A 230 11.78 -17.24 6.90
C VAL A 230 10.67 -17.14 5.87
N LEU A 231 9.65 -16.39 6.20
CA LEU A 231 8.64 -15.95 5.24
C LEU A 231 9.18 -14.72 4.52
N VAL A 232 9.52 -14.89 3.24
CA VAL A 232 9.94 -13.80 2.35
C VAL A 232 8.74 -13.40 1.51
N ILE A 233 8.34 -12.15 1.61
CA ILE A 233 7.23 -11.60 0.85
C ILE A 233 7.76 -10.44 0.02
N SER A 234 7.43 -10.43 -1.28
CA SER A 234 7.71 -9.30 -2.16
C SER A 234 6.41 -8.85 -2.79
N ALA A 235 6.04 -7.60 -2.55
CA ALA A 235 4.83 -7.02 -3.09
C ALA A 235 5.00 -5.53 -3.36
N ASP A 236 4.53 -5.09 -4.52
CA ASP A 236 4.35 -3.71 -4.91
C ASP A 236 3.12 -3.60 -5.83
N ASP A 237 2.37 -2.52 -5.70
CA ASP A 237 1.27 -2.21 -6.62
C ASP A 237 1.45 -0.81 -7.20
N VAL A 238 2.06 -0.75 -8.37
CA VAL A 238 2.33 0.50 -9.10
C VAL A 238 1.14 0.98 -9.92
N THR A 239 0.09 0.18 -9.99
CA THR A 239 -1.11 0.50 -10.80
C THR A 239 -2.30 0.93 -9.98
N TYR A 240 -2.25 0.78 -8.66
CA TYR A 240 -3.38 1.12 -7.79
C TYR A 240 -3.59 2.63 -7.68
N ARG A 241 -4.80 3.09 -7.98
CA ARG A 241 -5.19 4.51 -7.89
C ARG A 241 -4.18 5.44 -8.56
N GLN A 242 -3.66 6.42 -7.81
CA GLN A 242 -2.71 7.42 -8.28
C GLN A 242 -1.26 6.89 -8.41
N ASN A 243 -0.96 5.70 -7.90
CA ASN A 243 0.38 5.12 -8.03
C ASN A 243 0.82 5.03 -9.50
N LEU A 244 -0.09 4.72 -10.41
CA LEU A 244 0.21 4.70 -11.84
C LEU A 244 0.75 6.03 -12.34
N GLU A 245 0.21 7.14 -11.85
CA GLU A 245 0.59 8.48 -12.29
C GLU A 245 1.92 8.95 -11.69
N TRP A 246 2.26 8.48 -10.48
CA TRP A 246 3.43 8.94 -9.74
C TRP A 246 4.61 7.97 -9.82
N ILE A 247 4.33 6.68 -9.88
CA ILE A 247 5.34 5.61 -9.87
C ILE A 247 5.41 4.93 -11.23
N GLY A 248 4.26 4.48 -11.75
CA GLY A 248 4.18 3.77 -13.03
C GLY A 248 4.68 4.59 -14.22
N SER A 249 4.64 5.91 -14.12
CA SER A 249 5.19 6.83 -15.12
C SER A 249 6.72 6.85 -15.18
N GLY A 250 7.41 6.30 -14.18
CA GLY A 250 8.87 6.19 -14.15
C GLY A 250 9.43 4.95 -14.86
N PHE A 251 8.57 4.08 -15.40
CA PHE A 251 8.95 2.83 -16.06
C PHE A 251 8.90 2.89 -17.58
#